data_06e6d042513694373df668990c862911
#
_entry.id   06e6d042513694373df668990c862911
#
_cell.length_a   1.000
_cell.length_b   1.000
_cell.length_c   1.000
_cell.angle_alpha   90.00
_cell.angle_beta   90.00
_cell.angle_gamma   90.00
#
_symmetry.space_group_name_H-M   'P 1'
#
loop_
_entity.id
_entity.type
_entity.pdbx_description
1 polymer ?
#
loop_
_entity_poly.entity_id
_entity_poly.type
_entity_poly.pdbx_seq_one_letter_code
_entity_poly.pdbx_strand_id
1 'polypeptide(L)'
;MLKQSAAVIILKIKQHIMIKILNKTFLSFLFPAAVSAQGLGDDIGSLHAVLEQLYDEMMPLCSNLMGVGQGIAGFAAVFYIASRVWRHIANAEAIDFYPLFRPFVIGFCIMIFPSVLALINGVMKPTVTATASMVAGSNKAVEVLLREKEKAVKESAPWKMYVGVLGTGDRERWYKYTHEGADPSDEGMIEGIGNDVKFAMEKASYSFRNSVKEWVSEVLRILFEASSLCIDTLRTFQLVVLSILGPLVFGIAVFDGFQHTLTVWLARYINIYLWLPVANIFGGIIGKIQEQMLRLDISQINTSGDTFFSRTDIGYLIFMIIGIIGYFTVPSVANYIVHASGGSALGQKVTSLFGGSTSSVIGGAATRAGMVMDTMGNAAGKMSQSMTSSSMSSPYFEDKGNYMSERLKGNSKN
;
A
#
# COMPACT_ATOMS: atom_id res chain seq x y z
N MET A 1 56.58 23.36 -28.01
CA MET A 1 56.01 22.07 -27.57
C MET A 1 55.74 21.95 -26.10
N LEU A 2 56.55 22.44 -25.17
CA LEU A 2 56.36 22.36 -23.71
C LEU A 2 55.14 23.10 -23.14
N LYS A 3 54.73 24.25 -23.72
CA LYS A 3 53.54 24.99 -23.26
C LYS A 3 52.20 24.33 -23.61
N GLN A 4 52.10 23.59 -24.72
CA GLN A 4 50.88 22.83 -25.07
C GLN A 4 50.67 21.61 -24.22
N SER A 5 51.73 20.91 -23.80
CA SER A 5 51.66 19.74 -22.92
C SER A 5 51.20 20.11 -21.51
N ALA A 6 51.64 21.26 -20.98
CA ALA A 6 51.25 21.74 -19.66
C ALA A 6 49.77 22.15 -19.63
N ALA A 7 49.24 22.76 -20.69
CA ALA A 7 47.82 23.12 -20.80
C ALA A 7 46.89 21.90 -20.82
N VAL A 8 47.26 20.83 -21.50
CA VAL A 8 46.52 19.55 -21.55
C VAL A 8 46.48 18.85 -20.18
N ILE A 9 47.61 18.91 -19.46
CA ILE A 9 47.71 18.31 -18.10
C ILE A 9 46.83 19.10 -17.13
N ILE A 10 46.86 20.43 -17.16
CA ILE A 10 46.05 21.29 -16.31
C ILE A 10 44.56 21.09 -16.64
N LEU A 11 44.18 20.92 -17.89
CA LEU A 11 42.79 20.66 -18.32
C LEU A 11 42.30 19.29 -17.80
N LYS A 12 43.12 18.24 -17.88
CA LYS A 12 42.82 16.90 -17.33
C LYS A 12 42.69 16.91 -15.81
N ILE A 13 43.57 17.63 -15.10
CA ILE A 13 43.50 17.78 -13.64
C ILE A 13 42.21 18.55 -13.24
N LYS A 14 41.89 19.64 -13.96
CA LYS A 14 40.67 20.41 -13.73
C LYS A 14 39.41 19.61 -13.98
N GLN A 15 39.37 18.78 -15.03
CA GLN A 15 38.28 17.86 -15.34
C GLN A 15 38.12 16.76 -14.27
N HIS A 16 39.23 16.19 -13.78
CA HIS A 16 39.20 15.18 -12.73
C HIS A 16 38.76 15.72 -11.37
N ILE A 17 39.16 16.95 -11.03
CA ILE A 17 38.72 17.65 -9.82
C ILE A 17 37.24 18.02 -9.93
N MET A 18 36.78 18.47 -11.10
CA MET A 18 35.37 18.83 -11.34
C MET A 18 34.46 17.62 -11.26
N ILE A 19 34.88 16.45 -11.78
CA ILE A 19 34.12 15.17 -11.68
C ILE A 19 34.10 14.68 -10.22
N LYS A 20 35.19 14.81 -9.45
CA LYS A 20 35.21 14.46 -8.02
C LYS A 20 34.36 15.39 -7.17
N ILE A 21 34.29 16.69 -7.48
CA ILE A 21 33.43 17.64 -6.80
C ILE A 21 31.97 17.40 -7.16
N LEU A 22 31.66 17.13 -8.46
CA LEU A 22 30.32 16.83 -8.92
C LEU A 22 29.78 15.53 -8.32
N ASN A 23 30.62 14.49 -8.21
CA ASN A 23 30.24 13.25 -7.52
C ASN A 23 30.08 13.44 -6.00
N LYS A 24 30.91 14.25 -5.35
CA LYS A 24 30.73 14.53 -3.91
C LYS A 24 29.49 15.38 -3.64
N THR A 25 29.21 16.39 -4.44
CA THR A 25 28.01 17.23 -4.28
C THR A 25 26.73 16.48 -4.65
N PHE A 26 26.75 15.64 -5.69
CA PHE A 26 25.61 14.80 -6.04
C PHE A 26 25.32 13.73 -4.98
N LEU A 27 26.36 13.09 -4.43
CA LEU A 27 26.26 12.12 -3.35
C LEU A 27 25.82 12.80 -2.03
N SER A 28 26.27 14.03 -1.77
CA SER A 28 25.88 14.81 -0.58
C SER A 28 24.44 15.33 -0.68
N PHE A 29 23.87 15.49 -1.88
CA PHE A 29 22.49 15.91 -2.07
C PHE A 29 21.50 14.72 -1.98
N LEU A 30 21.97 13.52 -2.21
CA LEU A 30 21.16 12.27 -2.07
C LEU A 30 21.10 11.74 -0.61
N PHE A 31 21.97 12.20 0.28
CA PHE A 31 22.11 11.66 1.64
C PHE A 31 21.66 12.55 2.83
N PRO A 32 21.07 13.76 2.71
CA PRO A 32 20.65 14.50 3.90
C PRO A 32 19.35 14.00 4.54
N ALA A 33 18.61 13.09 3.90
CA ALA A 33 17.30 12.67 4.39
C ALA A 33 17.34 11.50 5.41
N ALA A 34 18.45 10.78 5.52
CA ALA A 34 18.53 9.59 6.36
C ALA A 34 18.59 9.87 7.88
N VAL A 35 19.00 11.07 8.29
CA VAL A 35 19.16 11.41 9.73
C VAL A 35 17.85 11.86 10.38
N SER A 36 16.84 12.26 9.60
CA SER A 36 15.56 12.75 10.13
C SER A 36 14.44 11.72 10.10
N ALA A 37 14.68 10.53 9.57
CA ALA A 37 13.63 9.57 9.29
C ALA A 37 13.18 8.75 10.51
N GLN A 38 13.98 8.63 11.55
CA GLN A 38 13.64 7.87 12.76
C GLN A 38 12.49 8.48 13.57
N GLY A 39 12.25 9.80 13.47
CA GLY A 39 11.11 10.48 14.09
C GLY A 39 9.83 10.47 13.26
N LEU A 40 9.94 10.33 11.93
CA LEU A 40 8.80 10.43 11.01
C LEU A 40 7.76 9.32 11.21
N GLY A 41 8.18 8.11 11.58
CA GLY A 41 7.25 7.01 11.86
C GLY A 41 6.38 7.26 13.08
N ASP A 42 6.96 7.78 14.15
CA ASP A 42 6.24 8.13 15.38
C ASP A 42 5.33 9.35 15.15
N ASP A 43 5.77 10.31 14.33
CA ASP A 43 4.97 11.47 13.93
C ASP A 43 3.75 11.04 13.09
N ILE A 44 3.90 10.10 12.16
CA ILE A 44 2.78 9.54 11.38
C ILE A 44 1.79 8.82 12.28
N GLY A 45 2.26 8.08 13.29
CA GLY A 45 1.40 7.44 14.29
C GLY A 45 0.52 8.43 15.05
N SER A 46 1.02 9.63 15.34
CA SER A 46 0.25 10.70 16.00
C SER A 46 -0.85 11.28 15.11
N LEU A 47 -0.70 11.24 13.77
CA LEU A 47 -1.68 11.75 12.83
C LEU A 47 -2.97 10.90 12.79
N HIS A 48 -2.92 9.62 13.13
CA HIS A 48 -4.13 8.80 13.27
C HIS A 48 -5.02 9.32 14.41
N ALA A 49 -4.44 9.75 15.53
CA ALA A 49 -5.19 10.37 16.64
C ALA A 49 -5.83 11.70 16.22
N VAL A 50 -5.14 12.49 15.41
CA VAL A 50 -5.69 13.76 14.85
C VAL A 50 -6.90 13.48 13.95
N LEU A 51 -6.90 12.39 13.18
CA LEU A 51 -8.05 12.02 12.32
C LEU A 51 -9.27 11.61 13.15
N GLU A 52 -9.08 10.90 14.28
CA GLU A 52 -10.17 10.56 15.19
C GLU A 52 -10.75 11.82 15.83
N GLN A 53 -9.89 12.74 16.30
CA GLN A 53 -10.31 14.03 16.83
C GLN A 53 -11.04 14.88 15.77
N LEU A 54 -10.54 14.94 14.55
CA LEU A 54 -11.19 15.64 13.43
C LEU A 54 -12.61 15.11 13.20
N TYR A 55 -12.79 13.78 13.22
CA TYR A 55 -14.11 13.19 13.08
C TYR A 55 -15.06 13.68 14.18
N ASP A 56 -14.64 13.66 15.44
CA ASP A 56 -15.45 14.07 16.58
C ASP A 56 -15.77 15.58 16.54
N GLU A 57 -14.83 16.43 16.12
CA GLU A 57 -15.03 17.87 15.95
C GLU A 57 -15.97 18.22 14.79
N MET A 58 -16.00 17.39 13.73
CA MET A 58 -16.88 17.61 12.58
C MET A 58 -18.30 17.07 12.79
N MET A 59 -18.50 16.17 13.74
CA MET A 59 -19.82 15.57 14.03
C MET A 59 -20.92 16.58 14.37
N PRO A 60 -20.69 17.66 15.15
CA PRO A 60 -21.71 18.66 15.44
C PRO A 60 -22.23 19.36 14.19
N LEU A 61 -21.49 19.40 13.08
CA LEU A 61 -21.91 20.03 11.83
C LEU A 61 -23.10 19.31 11.17
N CYS A 62 -23.35 18.04 11.50
CA CYS A 62 -24.53 17.34 11.02
C CYS A 62 -25.83 18.01 11.53
N SER A 63 -25.78 18.68 12.69
CA SER A 63 -26.91 19.41 13.24
C SER A 63 -27.38 20.55 12.34
N ASN A 64 -26.49 21.18 11.58
CA ASN A 64 -26.83 22.26 10.66
C ASN A 64 -27.74 21.80 9.50
N LEU A 65 -27.60 20.53 9.08
CA LEU A 65 -28.46 19.97 8.03
C LEU A 65 -29.68 19.23 8.55
N MET A 66 -29.81 19.07 9.88
CA MET A 66 -31.01 18.44 10.47
C MET A 66 -32.28 19.24 10.15
N GLY A 67 -32.25 20.57 10.26
CA GLY A 67 -33.36 21.41 9.91
C GLY A 67 -33.80 21.31 8.44
N VAL A 68 -32.84 21.21 7.54
CA VAL A 68 -33.09 20.98 6.11
C VAL A 68 -33.67 19.58 5.89
N GLY A 69 -33.09 18.57 6.51
CA GLY A 69 -33.60 17.20 6.45
C GLY A 69 -35.03 17.07 6.99
N GLN A 70 -35.33 17.73 8.11
CA GLN A 70 -36.69 17.79 8.68
C GLN A 70 -37.68 18.50 7.75
N GLY A 71 -37.31 19.60 7.12
CA GLY A 71 -38.13 20.31 6.14
C GLY A 71 -38.49 19.42 4.95
N ILE A 72 -37.50 18.71 4.39
CA ILE A 72 -37.71 17.76 3.29
C ILE A 72 -38.57 16.58 3.75
N ALA A 73 -38.30 16.02 4.92
CA ALA A 73 -39.07 14.93 5.49
C ALA A 73 -40.51 15.31 5.75
N GLY A 74 -40.77 16.53 6.26
CA GLY A 74 -42.11 17.05 6.50
C GLY A 74 -42.90 17.18 5.20
N PHE A 75 -42.32 17.80 4.17
CA PHE A 75 -42.96 17.89 2.85
C PHE A 75 -43.22 16.49 2.25
N ALA A 76 -42.22 15.62 2.31
CA ALA A 76 -42.33 14.23 1.84
C ALA A 76 -43.41 13.44 2.60
N ALA A 77 -43.56 13.67 3.92
CA ALA A 77 -44.53 13.01 4.75
C ALA A 77 -45.97 13.40 4.35
N VAL A 78 -46.25 14.71 4.12
CA VAL A 78 -47.53 15.17 3.65
C VAL A 78 -47.89 14.54 2.31
N PHE A 79 -46.95 14.54 1.36
CA PHE A 79 -47.16 13.93 0.05
C PHE A 79 -47.38 12.41 0.15
N TYR A 80 -46.60 11.72 0.95
CA TYR A 80 -46.67 10.28 1.17
C TYR A 80 -48.02 9.88 1.76
N ILE A 81 -48.44 10.57 2.84
CA ILE A 81 -49.70 10.28 3.52
C ILE A 81 -50.90 10.60 2.57
N ALA A 82 -50.87 11.76 1.94
CA ALA A 82 -51.96 12.17 1.01
C ALA A 82 -52.10 11.16 -0.14
N SER A 83 -51.02 10.76 -0.77
CA SER A 83 -51.06 9.80 -1.90
C SER A 83 -51.54 8.40 -1.49
N ARG A 84 -51.20 7.97 -0.26
CA ARG A 84 -51.65 6.67 0.27
C ARG A 84 -53.13 6.70 0.65
N VAL A 85 -53.56 7.70 1.39
CA VAL A 85 -54.95 7.86 1.80
C VAL A 85 -55.85 8.01 0.56
N TRP A 86 -55.42 8.80 -0.44
CA TRP A 86 -56.14 8.95 -1.70
C TRP A 86 -56.34 7.62 -2.44
N ARG A 87 -55.30 6.76 -2.49
CA ARG A 87 -55.39 5.44 -3.13
C ARG A 87 -56.40 4.53 -2.41
N HIS A 88 -56.42 4.51 -1.09
CA HIS A 88 -57.38 3.71 -0.33
C HIS A 88 -58.83 4.22 -0.55
N ILE A 89 -59.03 5.54 -0.55
CA ILE A 89 -60.34 6.11 -0.84
C ILE A 89 -60.79 5.78 -2.27
N ALA A 90 -59.89 5.93 -3.26
CA ALA A 90 -60.21 5.64 -4.66
C ALA A 90 -60.55 4.16 -4.93
N ASN A 91 -59.94 3.24 -4.17
CA ASN A 91 -60.23 1.83 -4.26
C ASN A 91 -61.38 1.35 -3.36
N ALA A 92 -62.02 2.29 -2.59
CA ALA A 92 -63.02 1.96 -1.57
C ALA A 92 -62.52 0.92 -0.54
N GLU A 93 -61.23 0.94 -0.22
CA GLU A 93 -60.58 0.06 0.76
C GLU A 93 -60.47 0.75 2.13
N ALA A 94 -60.43 -0.03 3.21
CA ALA A 94 -60.13 0.49 4.54
C ALA A 94 -58.72 1.07 4.60
N ILE A 95 -58.55 2.23 5.26
CA ILE A 95 -57.23 2.89 5.38
C ILE A 95 -56.37 2.07 6.29
N ASP A 96 -55.23 1.58 5.77
CA ASP A 96 -54.17 0.94 6.55
C ASP A 96 -53.27 2.02 7.18
N PHE A 97 -53.32 2.15 8.50
CA PHE A 97 -52.58 3.16 9.26
C PHE A 97 -51.11 2.74 9.49
N TYR A 98 -50.80 1.46 9.44
CA TYR A 98 -49.47 0.97 9.76
C TYR A 98 -48.36 1.56 8.86
N PRO A 99 -48.47 1.58 7.54
CA PRO A 99 -47.50 2.23 6.68
C PRO A 99 -47.39 3.76 6.89
N LEU A 100 -48.45 4.41 7.39
CA LEU A 100 -48.46 5.84 7.60
C LEU A 100 -47.58 6.30 8.77
N PHE A 101 -47.19 5.39 9.68
CA PHE A 101 -46.26 5.70 10.76
C PHE A 101 -44.80 5.86 10.30
N ARG A 102 -44.46 5.36 9.15
CA ARG A 102 -43.10 5.39 8.63
C ARG A 102 -42.48 6.80 8.54
N PRO A 103 -43.14 7.82 7.96
CA PRO A 103 -42.63 9.19 7.96
C PRO A 103 -42.32 9.73 9.35
N PHE A 104 -43.13 9.40 10.34
CA PHE A 104 -42.95 9.85 11.71
C PHE A 104 -41.70 9.23 12.35
N VAL A 105 -41.47 7.93 12.16
CA VAL A 105 -40.26 7.25 12.65
C VAL A 105 -39.02 7.84 12.02
N ILE A 106 -39.02 8.08 10.70
CA ILE A 106 -37.87 8.69 10.02
C ILE A 106 -37.65 10.11 10.49
N GLY A 107 -38.71 10.92 10.62
CA GLY A 107 -38.64 12.29 11.16
C GLY A 107 -38.06 12.33 12.59
N PHE A 108 -38.48 11.39 13.44
CA PHE A 108 -37.90 11.23 14.77
C PHE A 108 -36.43 10.88 14.72
N CYS A 109 -36.01 9.95 13.85
CA CYS A 109 -34.58 9.61 13.65
C CYS A 109 -33.77 10.82 13.17
N ILE A 110 -34.30 11.71 12.34
CA ILE A 110 -33.64 12.96 11.96
C ILE A 110 -33.47 13.88 13.17
N MET A 111 -34.48 13.96 14.05
CA MET A 111 -34.42 14.80 15.24
C MET A 111 -33.32 14.37 16.21
N ILE A 112 -33.10 13.07 16.36
CA ILE A 112 -32.08 12.51 17.24
C ILE A 112 -30.84 11.97 16.45
N PHE A 113 -30.60 12.51 15.25
CA PHE A 113 -29.61 11.95 14.31
C PHE A 113 -28.21 11.78 14.90
N PRO A 114 -27.64 12.72 15.70
CA PRO A 114 -26.36 12.52 16.35
C PRO A 114 -26.34 11.28 17.26
N SER A 115 -27.44 11.01 17.97
CA SER A 115 -27.58 9.82 18.82
C SER A 115 -27.68 8.53 17.99
N VAL A 116 -28.31 8.58 16.81
CA VAL A 116 -28.36 7.46 15.86
C VAL A 116 -26.94 7.11 15.40
N LEU A 117 -26.12 8.12 15.04
CA LEU A 117 -24.73 7.92 14.66
C LEU A 117 -23.90 7.39 15.82
N ALA A 118 -24.05 7.95 17.01
CA ALA A 118 -23.37 7.48 18.21
C ALA A 118 -23.68 6.00 18.51
N LEU A 119 -24.95 5.59 18.30
CA LEU A 119 -25.35 4.18 18.44
C LEU A 119 -24.65 3.28 17.43
N ILE A 120 -24.63 3.67 16.15
CA ILE A 120 -23.95 2.91 15.08
C ILE A 120 -22.46 2.78 15.40
N ASN A 121 -21.80 3.89 15.73
CA ASN A 121 -20.39 3.90 16.08
C ASN A 121 -20.10 3.09 17.33
N GLY A 122 -20.97 3.16 18.36
CA GLY A 122 -20.84 2.39 19.60
C GLY A 122 -20.89 0.89 19.36
N VAL A 123 -21.78 0.43 18.47
CA VAL A 123 -21.87 -0.99 18.08
C VAL A 123 -20.64 -1.44 17.28
N MET A 124 -20.07 -0.54 16.45
CA MET A 124 -18.94 -0.87 15.60
C MET A 124 -17.57 -0.70 16.30
N LYS A 125 -17.46 0.16 17.33
CA LYS A 125 -16.19 0.47 18.02
C LYS A 125 -15.43 -0.76 18.52
N PRO A 126 -16.06 -1.81 19.09
CA PRO A 126 -15.36 -3.01 19.54
C PRO A 126 -14.56 -3.71 18.43
N THR A 127 -15.02 -3.63 17.17
CA THR A 127 -14.30 -4.22 16.03
C THR A 127 -12.96 -3.53 15.77
N VAL A 128 -12.93 -2.20 15.93
CA VAL A 128 -11.70 -1.40 15.80
C VAL A 128 -10.75 -1.72 16.95
N THR A 129 -11.26 -1.71 18.19
CA THR A 129 -10.41 -1.94 19.39
C THR A 129 -9.79 -3.34 19.39
N ALA A 130 -10.57 -4.36 19.03
CA ALA A 130 -10.08 -5.73 18.95
C ALA A 130 -8.99 -5.90 17.89
N THR A 131 -9.14 -5.25 16.72
CA THR A 131 -8.17 -5.36 15.63
C THR A 131 -6.94 -4.47 15.84
N ALA A 132 -7.08 -3.32 16.50
CA ALA A 132 -5.96 -2.43 16.85
C ALA A 132 -4.94 -3.14 17.76
N SER A 133 -5.38 -3.97 18.68
CA SER A 133 -4.49 -4.75 19.56
C SER A 133 -3.60 -5.73 18.77
N MET A 134 -4.07 -6.24 17.62
CA MET A 134 -3.29 -7.14 16.75
C MET A 134 -2.11 -6.41 16.12
N VAL A 135 -2.32 -5.20 15.63
CA VAL A 135 -1.25 -4.35 15.05
C VAL A 135 -0.25 -3.95 16.13
N ALA A 136 -0.74 -3.46 17.27
CA ALA A 136 0.13 -3.03 18.37
C ALA A 136 1.05 -4.17 18.85
N GLY A 137 0.53 -5.38 18.94
CA GLY A 137 1.31 -6.57 19.29
C GLY A 137 2.40 -6.88 18.26
N SER A 138 2.07 -6.84 16.98
CA SER A 138 3.02 -7.06 15.88
C SER A 138 4.10 -5.98 15.82
N ASN A 139 3.73 -4.70 15.92
CA ASN A 139 4.67 -3.59 15.87
C ASN A 139 5.68 -3.65 17.01
N LYS A 140 5.23 -3.94 18.24
CA LYS A 140 6.12 -4.12 19.39
C LYS A 140 7.10 -5.28 19.20
N ALA A 141 6.63 -6.41 18.64
CA ALA A 141 7.50 -7.55 18.36
C ALA A 141 8.56 -7.20 17.31
N VAL A 142 8.17 -6.50 16.23
CA VAL A 142 9.09 -6.02 15.17
C VAL A 142 10.13 -5.06 15.75
N GLU A 143 9.73 -4.09 16.59
CA GLU A 143 10.65 -3.15 17.22
C GLU A 143 11.72 -3.85 18.07
N VAL A 144 11.31 -4.81 18.91
CA VAL A 144 12.24 -5.59 19.72
C VAL A 144 13.23 -6.36 18.84
N LEU A 145 12.74 -7.02 17.80
CA LEU A 145 13.58 -7.80 16.88
C LEU A 145 14.52 -6.92 16.05
N LEU A 146 14.13 -5.71 15.69
CA LEU A 146 15.02 -4.75 15.02
C LEU A 146 16.20 -4.37 15.91
N ARG A 147 15.95 -4.13 17.21
CA ARG A 147 17.02 -3.87 18.18
C ARG A 147 17.94 -5.09 18.37
N GLU A 148 17.37 -6.30 18.43
CA GLU A 148 18.16 -7.53 18.49
C GLU A 148 18.99 -7.75 17.23
N LYS A 149 18.42 -7.48 16.05
CA LYS A 149 19.14 -7.53 14.76
C LYS A 149 20.32 -6.54 14.73
N GLU A 150 20.09 -5.29 15.16
CA GLU A 150 21.15 -4.28 15.24
C GLU A 150 22.31 -4.75 16.15
N LYS A 151 21.99 -5.34 17.31
CA LYS A 151 22.99 -5.92 18.21
C LYS A 151 23.74 -7.06 17.53
N ALA A 152 23.04 -7.99 16.91
CA ALA A 152 23.66 -9.13 16.20
C ALA A 152 24.58 -8.65 15.06
N VAL A 153 24.18 -7.63 14.31
CA VAL A 153 25.01 -7.01 13.27
C VAL A 153 26.29 -6.43 13.86
N LYS A 154 26.22 -5.67 14.97
CA LYS A 154 27.37 -5.07 15.64
C LYS A 154 28.31 -6.14 16.23
N GLU A 155 27.81 -7.30 16.58
CA GLU A 155 28.60 -8.42 17.07
C GLU A 155 29.21 -9.27 15.95
N SER A 156 28.75 -9.12 14.70
CA SER A 156 29.22 -9.90 13.55
C SER A 156 30.68 -9.59 13.19
N ALA A 157 31.37 -10.61 12.63
CA ALA A 157 32.76 -10.46 12.21
C ALA A 157 32.99 -9.42 11.11
N PRO A 158 32.13 -9.31 10.05
CA PRO A 158 32.25 -8.28 9.03
C PRO A 158 32.09 -6.87 9.59
N TRP A 159 31.14 -6.66 10.50
CA TRP A 159 30.95 -5.34 11.10
C TRP A 159 32.16 -4.92 11.94
N LYS A 160 32.69 -5.82 12.77
CA LYS A 160 33.90 -5.56 13.58
C LYS A 160 35.12 -5.31 12.71
N MET A 161 35.20 -5.95 11.56
CA MET A 161 36.31 -5.83 10.62
C MET A 161 36.25 -4.53 9.81
N TYR A 162 35.09 -4.20 9.23
CA TYR A 162 34.97 -3.05 8.32
C TYR A 162 34.52 -1.75 8.99
N VAL A 163 33.75 -1.81 10.08
CA VAL A 163 33.23 -0.63 10.76
C VAL A 163 33.92 -0.46 12.13
N GLY A 164 33.76 -1.41 13.02
CA GLY A 164 34.27 -1.36 14.39
C GLY A 164 33.63 -0.25 15.22
N VAL A 165 33.98 -0.13 16.50
CA VAL A 165 33.40 0.83 17.44
C VAL A 165 33.73 2.28 17.07
N LEU A 166 34.89 2.54 16.50
CA LEU A 166 35.38 3.88 16.12
C LEU A 166 35.06 4.25 14.65
N GLY A 167 34.44 3.37 13.88
CA GLY A 167 34.17 3.59 12.46
C GLY A 167 35.41 3.47 11.55
N THR A 168 36.59 3.23 12.11
CA THR A 168 37.85 3.09 11.35
C THR A 168 38.02 1.71 10.72
N GLY A 169 37.33 0.71 11.25
CA GLY A 169 37.52 -0.70 10.91
C GLY A 169 38.81 -1.25 11.57
N ASP A 170 39.00 -2.55 11.46
CA ASP A 170 40.11 -3.29 11.99
C ASP A 170 40.89 -3.98 10.85
N ARG A 171 41.97 -3.31 10.38
CA ARG A 171 42.79 -3.79 9.26
C ARG A 171 43.55 -5.08 9.61
N GLU A 172 43.99 -5.22 10.86
CA GLU A 172 44.71 -6.41 11.28
C GLU A 172 43.81 -7.66 11.22
N ARG A 173 42.58 -7.51 11.66
CA ARG A 173 41.58 -8.57 11.58
C ARG A 173 41.24 -8.90 10.13
N TRP A 174 41.13 -7.88 9.26
CA TRP A 174 40.89 -8.07 7.84
C TRP A 174 42.06 -8.83 7.18
N TYR A 175 43.30 -8.49 7.51
CA TYR A 175 44.49 -9.15 6.96
C TYR A 175 44.54 -10.63 7.36
N LYS A 176 44.35 -10.93 8.65
CA LYS A 176 44.29 -12.31 9.16
C LYS A 176 43.16 -13.11 8.50
N TYR A 177 42.01 -12.47 8.20
CA TYR A 177 40.90 -13.14 7.52
C TYR A 177 41.17 -13.42 6.05
N THR A 178 41.81 -12.50 5.34
CA THR A 178 42.09 -12.63 3.89
C THR A 178 43.33 -13.46 3.59
N HIS A 179 44.26 -13.59 4.54
CA HIS A 179 45.54 -14.31 4.39
C HIS A 179 45.66 -15.53 5.32
N GLU A 180 44.52 -16.20 5.56
CA GLU A 180 44.47 -17.50 6.29
C GLU A 180 45.18 -17.48 7.67
N GLY A 181 45.13 -16.34 8.38
CA GLY A 181 45.70 -16.19 9.71
C GLY A 181 47.18 -15.74 9.74
N ALA A 182 47.75 -15.33 8.60
CA ALA A 182 49.08 -14.73 8.56
C ALA A 182 49.21 -13.49 9.46
N ASP A 183 50.41 -13.28 10.02
CA ASP A 183 50.66 -12.13 10.89
C ASP A 183 50.86 -10.88 10.03
N PRO A 184 50.16 -9.75 10.31
CA PRO A 184 50.37 -8.49 9.60
C PRO A 184 51.81 -7.93 9.67
N SER A 185 52.59 -8.36 10.66
CA SER A 185 53.99 -7.94 10.80
C SER A 185 54.92 -8.55 9.72
N ASP A 186 54.54 -9.63 9.07
CA ASP A 186 55.29 -10.29 8.00
C ASP A 186 55.02 -9.67 6.62
N GLU A 187 54.18 -8.65 6.55
CA GLU A 187 53.77 -7.99 5.30
C GLU A 187 54.89 -7.11 4.72
N GLY A 188 55.25 -7.34 3.46
CA GLY A 188 56.21 -6.53 2.74
C GLY A 188 55.74 -5.10 2.53
N MET A 189 56.65 -4.10 2.49
CA MET A 189 56.29 -2.67 2.38
C MET A 189 55.43 -2.33 1.13
N ILE A 190 55.70 -2.97 -0.02
CA ILE A 190 54.91 -2.75 -1.27
C ILE A 190 53.57 -3.49 -1.20
N GLU A 191 53.58 -4.66 -0.62
CA GLU A 191 52.37 -5.47 -0.40
C GLU A 191 51.44 -4.78 0.60
N GLY A 192 52.00 -4.17 1.65
CA GLY A 192 51.23 -3.38 2.63
C GLY A 192 50.46 -2.23 2.02
N ILE A 193 51.05 -1.48 1.11
CA ILE A 193 50.35 -0.40 0.38
C ILE A 193 49.20 -0.96 -0.47
N GLY A 194 49.42 -2.09 -1.15
CA GLY A 194 48.41 -2.79 -1.94
C GLY A 194 47.23 -3.26 -1.09
N ASN A 195 47.52 -3.85 0.06
CA ASN A 195 46.53 -4.34 1.01
C ASN A 195 45.74 -3.20 1.72
N ASP A 196 46.41 -2.07 2.00
CA ASP A 196 45.74 -0.87 2.52
C ASP A 196 44.67 -0.35 1.54
N VAL A 197 45.02 -0.28 0.25
CA VAL A 197 44.08 0.14 -0.79
C VAL A 197 42.93 -0.87 -0.92
N LYS A 198 43.25 -2.17 -0.90
CA LYS A 198 42.24 -3.25 -0.98
C LYS A 198 41.28 -3.20 0.22
N PHE A 199 41.80 -3.10 1.44
CA PHE A 199 40.99 -2.92 2.65
C PHE A 199 40.10 -1.69 2.58
N ALA A 200 40.66 -0.55 2.15
CA ALA A 200 39.86 0.72 2.02
C ALA A 200 38.76 0.56 0.99
N MET A 201 38.97 -0.12 -0.12
CA MET A 201 37.96 -0.39 -1.14
C MET A 201 36.87 -1.33 -0.63
N GLU A 202 37.24 -2.42 0.04
CA GLU A 202 36.30 -3.39 0.60
C GLU A 202 35.46 -2.75 1.71
N LYS A 203 36.10 -1.98 2.60
CA LYS A 203 35.40 -1.18 3.62
C LYS A 203 34.44 -0.18 3.01
N ALA A 204 34.86 0.56 1.99
CA ALA A 204 33.99 1.50 1.29
C ALA A 204 32.81 0.80 0.62
N SER A 205 33.05 -0.36 0.01
CA SER A 205 32.02 -1.21 -0.58
C SER A 205 31.03 -1.70 0.47
N TYR A 206 31.51 -2.21 1.61
CA TYR A 206 30.68 -2.67 2.71
C TYR A 206 29.80 -1.54 3.28
N SER A 207 30.42 -0.37 3.56
CA SER A 207 29.70 0.79 4.08
C SER A 207 28.65 1.30 3.10
N PHE A 208 28.99 1.40 1.82
CA PHE A 208 28.04 1.82 0.77
C PHE A 208 26.86 0.87 0.66
N ARG A 209 27.11 -0.41 0.64
CA ARG A 209 26.08 -1.44 0.58
C ARG A 209 25.12 -1.33 1.77
N ASN A 210 25.64 -1.23 3.00
CA ASN A 210 24.81 -1.11 4.20
C ASN A 210 23.99 0.17 4.18
N SER A 211 24.58 1.31 3.79
CA SER A 211 23.85 2.57 3.68
C SER A 211 22.71 2.51 2.66
N VAL A 212 22.92 1.86 1.51
CA VAL A 212 21.84 1.69 0.50
C VAL A 212 20.73 0.81 1.05
N LYS A 213 21.06 -0.30 1.72
CA LYS A 213 20.08 -1.20 2.33
C LYS A 213 19.24 -0.48 3.39
N GLU A 214 19.88 0.24 4.29
CA GLU A 214 19.24 0.99 5.36
C GLU A 214 18.32 2.08 4.78
N TRP A 215 18.79 2.84 3.81
CA TRP A 215 18.01 3.85 3.12
C TRP A 215 16.78 3.27 2.42
N VAL A 216 16.92 2.19 1.65
CA VAL A 216 15.78 1.54 0.97
C VAL A 216 14.77 1.03 2.00
N SER A 217 15.23 0.40 3.06
CA SER A 217 14.35 -0.12 4.13
C SER A 217 13.57 1.01 4.80
N GLU A 218 14.22 2.14 5.09
CA GLU A 218 13.61 3.29 5.73
C GLU A 218 12.58 3.97 4.81
N VAL A 219 12.90 4.18 3.54
CA VAL A 219 11.96 4.72 2.55
C VAL A 219 10.72 3.82 2.43
N LEU A 220 10.89 2.50 2.36
CA LEU A 220 9.77 1.58 2.29
C LEU A 220 8.93 1.58 3.58
N ARG A 221 9.57 1.73 4.75
CA ARG A 221 8.87 1.86 6.03
C ARG A 221 7.98 3.09 6.05
N ILE A 222 8.52 4.25 5.67
CA ILE A 222 7.75 5.50 5.56
C ILE A 222 6.58 5.35 4.58
N LEU A 223 6.80 4.73 3.41
CA LEU A 223 5.75 4.50 2.43
C LEU A 223 4.67 3.54 2.94
N PHE A 224 5.04 2.54 3.72
CA PHE A 224 4.10 1.61 4.34
C PHE A 224 3.20 2.33 5.36
N GLU A 225 3.78 3.11 6.26
CA GLU A 225 3.04 3.90 7.25
C GLU A 225 2.17 4.98 6.57
N ALA A 226 2.72 5.68 5.56
CA ALA A 226 1.96 6.64 4.77
C ALA A 226 0.77 6.00 4.02
N SER A 227 0.89 4.76 3.58
CA SER A 227 -0.21 4.02 2.93
C SER A 227 -1.33 3.70 3.92
N SER A 228 -0.98 3.31 5.14
CA SER A 228 -1.94 3.10 6.24
C SER A 228 -2.68 4.40 6.58
N LEU A 229 -1.94 5.49 6.78
CA LEU A 229 -2.50 6.81 7.06
C LEU A 229 -3.40 7.32 5.94
N CYS A 230 -3.03 7.07 4.68
CA CYS A 230 -3.83 7.46 3.52
C CYS A 230 -5.21 6.81 3.54
N ILE A 231 -5.29 5.51 3.83
CA ILE A 231 -6.56 4.78 3.94
C ILE A 231 -7.40 5.30 5.11
N ASP A 232 -6.79 5.56 6.26
CA ASP A 232 -7.50 6.09 7.42
C ASP A 232 -8.02 7.53 7.17
N THR A 233 -7.24 8.36 6.50
CA THR A 233 -7.66 9.71 6.07
C THR A 233 -8.85 9.66 5.12
N LEU A 234 -8.79 8.81 4.09
CA LEU A 234 -9.89 8.63 3.14
C LEU A 234 -11.16 8.11 3.82
N ARG A 235 -11.00 7.16 4.75
CA ARG A 235 -12.08 6.66 5.59
C ARG A 235 -12.74 7.78 6.40
N THR A 236 -11.95 8.55 7.13
CA THR A 236 -12.43 9.63 8.00
C THR A 236 -13.19 10.68 7.19
N PHE A 237 -12.65 11.13 6.05
CA PHE A 237 -13.35 12.08 5.18
C PHE A 237 -14.70 11.53 4.68
N GLN A 238 -14.74 10.28 4.25
CA GLN A 238 -15.96 9.68 3.76
C GLN A 238 -17.01 9.51 4.87
N LEU A 239 -16.59 9.12 6.08
CA LEU A 239 -17.48 9.03 7.24
C LEU A 239 -18.04 10.39 7.63
N VAL A 240 -17.20 11.44 7.67
CA VAL A 240 -17.64 12.82 7.96
C VAL A 240 -18.67 13.28 6.93
N VAL A 241 -18.41 13.11 5.64
CA VAL A 241 -19.34 13.49 4.58
C VAL A 241 -20.67 12.73 4.70
N LEU A 242 -20.63 11.41 4.93
CA LEU A 242 -21.85 10.62 5.11
C LEU A 242 -22.62 11.01 6.38
N SER A 243 -21.91 11.36 7.46
CA SER A 243 -22.54 11.82 8.70
C SER A 243 -23.24 13.16 8.51
N ILE A 244 -22.57 14.13 7.88
CA ILE A 244 -23.13 15.47 7.64
C ILE A 244 -24.35 15.40 6.71
N LEU A 245 -24.30 14.60 5.65
CA LEU A 245 -25.40 14.42 4.68
C LEU A 245 -26.47 13.44 5.14
N GLY A 246 -26.26 12.74 6.25
CA GLY A 246 -27.21 11.75 6.76
C GLY A 246 -28.62 12.26 6.92
N PRO A 247 -28.88 13.40 7.63
CA PRO A 247 -30.22 13.94 7.80
C PRO A 247 -30.96 14.20 6.48
N LEU A 248 -30.23 14.63 5.45
CA LEU A 248 -30.78 14.84 4.11
C LEU A 248 -31.21 13.52 3.47
N VAL A 249 -30.38 12.47 3.59
CA VAL A 249 -30.68 11.12 3.07
C VAL A 249 -31.93 10.55 3.74
N PHE A 250 -32.04 10.72 5.07
CA PHE A 250 -33.24 10.32 5.82
C PHE A 250 -34.47 11.08 5.34
N GLY A 251 -34.36 12.40 5.11
CA GLY A 251 -35.44 13.21 4.60
C GLY A 251 -35.96 12.74 3.23
N ILE A 252 -35.03 12.46 2.30
CA ILE A 252 -35.39 11.96 0.96
C ILE A 252 -35.98 10.54 1.04
N ALA A 253 -35.51 9.71 1.97
CA ALA A 253 -36.01 8.34 2.12
C ALA A 253 -37.48 8.23 2.53
N VAL A 254 -38.12 9.35 2.95
CA VAL A 254 -39.56 9.41 3.23
C VAL A 254 -40.40 9.26 1.97
N PHE A 255 -39.94 9.80 0.83
CA PHE A 255 -40.67 9.70 -0.45
C PHE A 255 -40.84 8.24 -0.89
N ASP A 256 -41.99 7.91 -1.47
CA ASP A 256 -42.20 6.62 -2.13
C ASP A 256 -41.20 6.45 -3.30
N GLY A 257 -40.58 5.27 -3.38
CA GLY A 257 -39.54 4.95 -4.36
C GLY A 257 -38.10 5.22 -3.88
N PHE A 258 -37.89 6.15 -2.93
CA PHE A 258 -36.54 6.45 -2.38
C PHE A 258 -36.24 5.72 -1.08
N GLN A 259 -37.05 4.78 -0.67
CA GLN A 259 -36.90 4.02 0.58
C GLN A 259 -35.55 3.27 0.64
N HIS A 260 -35.07 2.78 -0.49
CA HIS A 260 -33.82 2.05 -0.61
C HIS A 260 -32.60 2.93 -0.29
N THR A 261 -32.69 4.25 -0.44
CA THR A 261 -31.60 5.20 -0.20
C THR A 261 -31.07 5.11 1.22
N LEU A 262 -31.97 4.93 2.22
CA LEU A 262 -31.58 4.77 3.61
C LEU A 262 -30.75 3.49 3.84
N THR A 263 -31.20 2.38 3.28
CA THR A 263 -30.50 1.10 3.40
C THR A 263 -29.12 1.15 2.74
N VAL A 264 -29.03 1.77 1.56
CA VAL A 264 -27.75 1.96 0.85
C VAL A 264 -26.82 2.88 1.64
N TRP A 265 -27.35 3.97 2.21
CA TRP A 265 -26.57 4.87 3.05
C TRP A 265 -26.00 4.15 4.27
N LEU A 266 -26.84 3.41 5.00
CA LEU A 266 -26.41 2.65 6.17
C LEU A 266 -25.36 1.58 5.82
N ALA A 267 -25.59 0.82 4.74
CA ALA A 267 -24.64 -0.17 4.27
C ALA A 267 -23.29 0.47 3.89
N ARG A 268 -23.32 1.63 3.24
CA ARG A 268 -22.11 2.38 2.88
C ARG A 268 -21.39 2.93 4.11
N TYR A 269 -22.12 3.46 5.08
CA TYR A 269 -21.56 3.94 6.34
C TYR A 269 -20.81 2.83 7.09
N ILE A 270 -21.47 1.67 7.27
CA ILE A 270 -20.88 0.50 7.91
C ILE A 270 -19.69 -0.02 7.12
N ASN A 271 -19.79 -0.08 5.80
CA ASN A 271 -18.70 -0.52 4.93
C ASN A 271 -17.44 0.33 5.13
N ILE A 272 -17.58 1.66 5.08
CA ILE A 272 -16.45 2.58 5.25
C ILE A 272 -15.91 2.52 6.68
N TYR A 273 -16.78 2.35 7.67
CA TYR A 273 -16.34 2.15 9.06
C TYR A 273 -15.43 0.93 9.21
N LEU A 274 -15.74 -0.16 8.50
CA LEU A 274 -14.96 -1.40 8.52
C LEU A 274 -13.59 -1.30 7.84
N TRP A 275 -13.29 -0.23 7.12
CA TRP A 275 -11.96 -0.07 6.52
C TRP A 275 -10.84 -0.10 7.57
N LEU A 276 -11.04 0.55 8.72
CA LEU A 276 -10.03 0.55 9.78
C LEU A 276 -9.80 -0.82 10.40
N PRO A 277 -10.82 -1.59 10.82
CA PRO A 277 -10.64 -2.98 11.24
C PRO A 277 -9.93 -3.85 10.20
N VAL A 278 -10.30 -3.74 8.93
CA VAL A 278 -9.66 -4.51 7.85
C VAL A 278 -8.19 -4.09 7.67
N ALA A 279 -7.90 -2.78 7.70
CA ALA A 279 -6.54 -2.25 7.65
C ALA A 279 -5.69 -2.75 8.83
N ASN A 280 -6.26 -2.77 10.03
CA ASN A 280 -5.60 -3.29 11.23
C ASN A 280 -5.26 -4.78 11.10
N ILE A 281 -6.23 -5.61 10.66
CA ILE A 281 -5.98 -7.04 10.42
C ILE A 281 -4.86 -7.22 9.39
N PHE A 282 -4.92 -6.48 8.29
CA PHE A 282 -3.91 -6.52 7.24
C PHE A 282 -2.53 -6.10 7.77
N GLY A 283 -2.44 -4.98 8.49
CA GLY A 283 -1.21 -4.53 9.13
C GLY A 283 -0.65 -5.54 10.13
N GLY A 284 -1.52 -6.19 10.92
CA GLY A 284 -1.14 -7.27 11.84
C GLY A 284 -0.55 -8.50 11.12
N ILE A 285 -1.12 -8.89 9.98
CA ILE A 285 -0.60 -9.99 9.15
C ILE A 285 0.78 -9.64 8.59
N ILE A 286 0.94 -8.45 8.00
CA ILE A 286 2.23 -7.99 7.47
C ILE A 286 3.27 -7.88 8.59
N GLY A 287 2.90 -7.33 9.76
CA GLY A 287 3.78 -7.26 10.92
C GLY A 287 4.23 -8.65 11.41
N LYS A 288 3.34 -9.64 11.34
CA LYS A 288 3.72 -11.03 11.68
C LYS A 288 4.69 -11.65 10.66
N ILE A 289 4.53 -11.34 9.40
CA ILE A 289 5.48 -11.76 8.36
C ILE A 289 6.85 -11.10 8.58
N GLN A 290 6.86 -9.79 8.88
CA GLN A 290 8.08 -9.04 9.21
C GLN A 290 8.80 -9.63 10.42
N GLU A 291 8.06 -9.97 11.48
CA GLU A 291 8.60 -10.65 12.65
C GLU A 291 9.34 -11.95 12.28
N GLN A 292 8.73 -12.80 11.46
CA GLN A 292 9.34 -14.06 11.04
C GLN A 292 10.60 -13.82 10.17
N MET A 293 10.57 -12.85 9.27
CA MET A 293 11.73 -12.49 8.45
C MET A 293 12.89 -11.97 9.29
N LEU A 294 12.62 -11.12 10.29
CA LEU A 294 13.65 -10.63 11.21
C LEU A 294 14.28 -11.75 12.05
N ARG A 295 13.48 -12.71 12.51
CA ARG A 295 14.00 -13.89 13.22
C ARG A 295 14.95 -14.73 12.34
N LEU A 296 14.59 -14.93 11.08
CA LEU A 296 15.44 -15.62 10.10
C LEU A 296 16.73 -14.84 9.85
N ASP A 297 16.66 -13.52 9.69
CA ASP A 297 17.82 -12.65 9.52
C ASP A 297 18.79 -12.75 10.71
N ILE A 298 18.28 -12.63 11.94
CA ILE A 298 19.09 -12.75 13.15
C ILE A 298 19.79 -14.14 13.21
N SER A 299 19.04 -15.20 12.88
CA SER A 299 19.60 -16.55 12.82
C SER A 299 20.74 -16.67 11.80
N GLN A 300 20.60 -16.06 10.62
CA GLN A 300 21.61 -16.06 9.57
C GLN A 300 22.83 -15.24 9.96
N ILE A 301 22.66 -14.06 10.56
CA ILE A 301 23.78 -13.24 11.08
C ILE A 301 24.60 -14.05 12.07
N ASN A 302 23.95 -14.75 12.99
CA ASN A 302 24.62 -15.55 14.02
C ASN A 302 25.34 -16.78 13.46
N THR A 303 24.86 -17.33 12.32
CA THR A 303 25.42 -18.55 11.73
C THR A 303 26.47 -18.23 10.66
N SER A 304 26.23 -17.25 9.79
CA SER A 304 27.05 -16.97 8.60
C SER A 304 27.82 -15.65 8.68
N GLY A 305 27.56 -14.83 9.72
CA GLY A 305 28.28 -13.58 9.99
C GLY A 305 27.86 -12.41 9.08
N ASP A 306 27.27 -12.65 7.93
CA ASP A 306 26.83 -11.60 6.98
C ASP A 306 25.51 -12.00 6.30
N THR A 307 24.59 -11.03 6.19
CA THR A 307 23.31 -11.19 5.50
C THR A 307 23.16 -10.20 4.35
N PHE A 308 24.27 -9.69 3.83
CA PHE A 308 24.20 -8.67 2.80
C PHE A 308 23.50 -9.21 1.54
N PHE A 309 22.31 -8.62 1.22
CA PHE A 309 21.40 -9.07 0.17
C PHE A 309 21.11 -10.58 0.21
N SER A 310 20.95 -11.12 1.42
CA SER A 310 20.44 -12.48 1.58
C SER A 310 19.02 -12.56 0.97
N ARG A 311 18.59 -13.78 0.65
CA ARG A 311 17.20 -13.99 0.15
C ARG A 311 16.15 -13.48 1.13
N THR A 312 16.44 -13.45 2.43
CA THR A 312 15.57 -12.94 3.49
C THR A 312 15.49 -11.41 3.52
N ASP A 313 16.59 -10.71 3.31
CA ASP A 313 16.57 -9.23 3.19
C ASP A 313 15.72 -8.77 2.00
N ILE A 314 15.92 -9.41 0.85
CA ILE A 314 15.09 -9.13 -0.34
C ILE A 314 13.64 -9.50 -0.07
N GLY A 315 13.39 -10.61 0.62
CA GLY A 315 12.04 -11.03 1.05
C GLY A 315 11.37 -9.96 1.91
N TYR A 316 12.06 -9.41 2.89
CA TYR A 316 11.55 -8.33 3.74
C TYR A 316 11.13 -7.11 2.92
N LEU A 317 11.97 -6.64 2.00
CA LEU A 317 11.67 -5.51 1.12
C LEU A 317 10.46 -5.80 0.21
N ILE A 318 10.38 -7.00 -0.35
CA ILE A 318 9.23 -7.44 -1.17
C ILE A 318 7.94 -7.42 -0.34
N PHE A 319 7.96 -7.95 0.88
CA PHE A 319 6.78 -7.93 1.75
C PHE A 319 6.37 -6.52 2.17
N MET A 320 7.30 -5.59 2.32
CA MET A 320 6.99 -4.18 2.53
C MET A 320 6.24 -3.58 1.34
N ILE A 321 6.70 -3.87 0.11
CA ILE A 321 6.02 -3.42 -1.12
C ILE A 321 4.62 -4.05 -1.23
N ILE A 322 4.49 -5.35 -0.95
CA ILE A 322 3.19 -6.04 -0.91
C ILE A 322 2.28 -5.40 0.13
N GLY A 323 2.81 -5.03 1.29
CA GLY A 323 2.09 -4.32 2.33
C GLY A 323 1.56 -2.96 1.88
N ILE A 324 2.39 -2.16 1.22
CA ILE A 324 2.00 -0.87 0.65
C ILE A 324 0.84 -1.03 -0.34
N ILE A 325 0.98 -1.96 -1.30
CA ILE A 325 -0.07 -2.24 -2.30
C ILE A 325 -1.32 -2.78 -1.63
N GLY A 326 -1.16 -3.65 -0.64
CA GLY A 326 -2.25 -4.30 0.07
C GLY A 326 -3.16 -3.33 0.82
N TYR A 327 -2.62 -2.25 1.40
CA TYR A 327 -3.45 -1.23 2.04
C TYR A 327 -4.48 -0.63 1.08
N PHE A 328 -4.13 -0.43 -0.19
CA PHE A 328 -5.07 0.09 -1.19
C PHE A 328 -6.17 -0.91 -1.60
N THR A 329 -6.04 -2.18 -1.21
CA THR A 329 -7.10 -3.19 -1.41
C THR A 329 -8.13 -3.22 -0.27
N VAL A 330 -7.86 -2.56 0.87
CA VAL A 330 -8.73 -2.53 2.06
C VAL A 330 -10.18 -2.16 1.73
N PRO A 331 -10.48 -1.11 0.94
CA PRO A 331 -11.86 -0.78 0.59
C PRO A 331 -12.58 -1.91 -0.17
N SER A 332 -11.85 -2.63 -1.01
CA SER A 332 -12.39 -3.77 -1.77
C SER A 332 -12.70 -4.95 -0.86
N VAL A 333 -11.82 -5.24 0.10
CA VAL A 333 -12.03 -6.30 1.09
C VAL A 333 -13.22 -5.99 2.01
N ALA A 334 -13.36 -4.73 2.45
CA ALA A 334 -14.53 -4.30 3.23
C ALA A 334 -15.85 -4.50 2.48
N ASN A 335 -15.85 -4.35 1.15
CA ASN A 335 -17.01 -4.62 0.30
C ASN A 335 -17.44 -6.09 0.27
N TYR A 336 -16.55 -7.04 0.60
CA TYR A 336 -16.95 -8.44 0.74
C TYR A 336 -17.77 -8.70 2.00
N ILE A 337 -17.62 -7.85 3.03
CA ILE A 337 -18.36 -7.98 4.29
C ILE A 337 -19.72 -7.31 4.15
N VAL A 338 -19.75 -6.06 3.66
CA VAL A 338 -20.99 -5.29 3.48
C VAL A 338 -21.00 -4.70 2.07
N HIS A 339 -21.87 -5.23 1.22
CA HIS A 339 -22.07 -4.73 -0.14
C HIS A 339 -22.78 -3.36 -0.12
N ALA A 340 -21.99 -2.29 -0.21
CA ALA A 340 -22.51 -0.96 -0.50
C ALA A 340 -22.61 -0.81 -2.03
N SER A 341 -23.75 -1.16 -2.60
CA SER A 341 -24.01 -1.06 -4.04
C SER A 341 -23.70 0.36 -4.55
N GLY A 342 -22.52 0.57 -5.17
CA GLY A 342 -22.06 1.87 -5.68
C GLY A 342 -20.66 2.34 -5.20
N GLY A 343 -20.03 1.68 -4.21
CA GLY A 343 -18.75 2.13 -3.64
C GLY A 343 -17.49 1.70 -4.40
N SER A 344 -17.58 0.81 -5.38
CA SER A 344 -16.44 0.24 -6.11
C SER A 344 -15.68 1.22 -7.02
N ALA A 345 -16.32 2.33 -7.42
CA ALA A 345 -15.73 3.26 -8.40
C ALA A 345 -14.54 4.08 -7.84
N LEU A 346 -14.54 4.42 -6.54
CA LEU A 346 -13.43 5.16 -5.92
C LEU A 346 -12.25 4.24 -5.59
N GLY A 347 -12.52 3.06 -5.05
CA GLY A 347 -11.48 2.05 -4.79
C GLY A 347 -10.79 1.60 -6.07
N GLN A 348 -11.53 1.38 -7.17
CA GLN A 348 -10.96 1.04 -8.48
C GLN A 348 -10.12 2.18 -9.07
N LYS A 349 -10.52 3.45 -8.90
CA LYS A 349 -9.73 4.59 -9.37
C LYS A 349 -8.42 4.77 -8.60
N VAL A 350 -8.44 4.58 -7.28
CA VAL A 350 -7.21 4.64 -6.47
C VAL A 350 -6.29 3.46 -6.81
N THR A 351 -6.83 2.25 -6.94
CA THR A 351 -6.05 1.06 -7.34
C THR A 351 -5.51 1.20 -8.77
N SER A 352 -6.25 1.82 -9.70
CA SER A 352 -5.78 2.08 -11.07
C SER A 352 -4.72 3.19 -11.14
N LEU A 353 -4.78 4.19 -10.28
CA LEU A 353 -3.75 5.24 -10.20
C LEU A 353 -2.42 4.69 -9.67
N PHE A 354 -2.45 3.82 -8.67
CA PHE A 354 -1.23 3.19 -8.13
C PHE A 354 -0.80 1.96 -8.95
N GLY A 355 -1.72 1.12 -9.39
CA GLY A 355 -1.44 -0.01 -10.27
C GLY A 355 -0.97 0.41 -11.66
N GLY A 356 -1.48 1.54 -12.19
CA GLY A 356 -1.04 2.13 -13.45
C GLY A 356 0.37 2.71 -13.38
N SER A 357 0.77 3.29 -12.25
CA SER A 357 2.11 3.87 -12.08
C SER A 357 3.18 2.80 -11.86
N THR A 358 2.87 1.72 -11.14
CA THR A 358 3.80 0.59 -10.96
C THR A 358 3.95 -0.24 -12.23
N SER A 359 2.90 -0.38 -13.05
CA SER A 359 3.02 -1.05 -14.35
C SER A 359 3.86 -0.27 -15.35
N SER A 360 3.93 1.07 -15.28
CA SER A 360 4.79 1.87 -16.17
C SER A 360 6.26 1.87 -15.78
N VAL A 361 6.61 1.69 -14.50
CA VAL A 361 8.00 1.63 -14.03
C VAL A 361 8.57 0.20 -14.13
N ILE A 362 7.78 -0.81 -13.79
CA ILE A 362 8.16 -2.22 -13.98
C ILE A 362 7.99 -2.66 -15.44
N GLY A 363 7.01 -2.11 -16.15
CA GLY A 363 6.78 -2.32 -17.58
C GLY A 363 7.92 -1.81 -18.48
N GLY A 364 8.65 -0.75 -18.07
CA GLY A 364 9.82 -0.24 -18.81
C GLY A 364 11.02 -1.20 -18.80
N ALA A 365 11.20 -1.98 -17.73
CA ALA A 365 12.22 -3.03 -17.64
C ALA A 365 11.70 -4.41 -18.14
N ALA A 366 10.41 -4.71 -17.87
CA ALA A 366 9.77 -5.95 -18.33
C ALA A 366 9.38 -5.91 -19.82
N THR A 367 9.10 -4.72 -20.40
CA THR A 367 8.81 -4.62 -21.84
C THR A 367 10.05 -4.89 -22.71
N ARG A 368 11.25 -4.59 -22.20
CA ARG A 368 12.50 -4.99 -22.91
C ARG A 368 12.79 -6.49 -22.76
N ALA A 369 12.51 -7.09 -21.62
CA ALA A 369 12.62 -8.54 -21.43
C ALA A 369 11.45 -9.28 -22.12
N GLY A 370 10.23 -8.73 -22.11
CA GLY A 370 9.05 -9.28 -22.77
C GLY A 370 9.13 -9.19 -24.30
N MET A 371 9.68 -8.11 -24.88
CA MET A 371 9.91 -8.03 -26.32
C MET A 371 10.95 -9.05 -26.82
N VAL A 372 11.95 -9.37 -25.99
CA VAL A 372 12.94 -10.42 -26.32
C VAL A 372 12.31 -11.81 -26.20
N MET A 373 11.43 -12.04 -25.20
CA MET A 373 10.73 -13.30 -25.04
C MET A 373 9.59 -13.48 -26.08
N ASP A 374 8.85 -12.45 -26.41
CA ASP A 374 7.80 -12.49 -27.46
C ASP A 374 8.41 -12.67 -28.87
N THR A 375 9.57 -12.07 -29.16
CA THR A 375 10.29 -12.32 -30.41
C THR A 375 10.85 -13.74 -30.47
N MET A 376 11.34 -14.29 -29.35
CA MET A 376 11.77 -15.70 -29.29
C MET A 376 10.59 -16.68 -29.30
N GLY A 377 9.48 -16.36 -28.62
CA GLY A 377 8.26 -17.16 -28.62
C GLY A 377 7.56 -17.19 -29.98
N ASN A 378 7.50 -16.04 -30.67
CA ASN A 378 6.94 -15.96 -32.04
C ASN A 378 7.85 -16.62 -33.08
N ALA A 379 9.18 -16.59 -32.89
CA ALA A 379 10.11 -17.33 -33.76
C ALA A 379 9.99 -18.86 -33.56
N ALA A 380 9.85 -19.32 -32.29
CA ALA A 380 9.64 -20.73 -31.96
C ALA A 380 8.25 -21.21 -32.42
N GLY A 381 7.20 -20.36 -32.29
CA GLY A 381 5.85 -20.65 -32.77
C GLY A 381 5.76 -20.75 -34.31
N LYS A 382 6.46 -19.88 -35.03
CA LYS A 382 6.55 -19.98 -36.50
C LYS A 382 7.39 -21.15 -36.96
N MET A 383 8.41 -21.53 -36.21
CA MET A 383 9.20 -22.73 -36.50
C MET A 383 8.42 -24.03 -36.21
N SER A 384 7.59 -24.09 -35.18
CA SER A 384 6.72 -25.22 -34.91
C SER A 384 5.54 -25.33 -35.92
N GLN A 385 5.00 -24.19 -36.39
CA GLN A 385 3.97 -24.17 -37.44
C GLN A 385 4.51 -24.59 -38.79
N SER A 386 5.76 -24.31 -39.12
CA SER A 386 6.37 -24.79 -40.35
C SER A 386 6.74 -26.29 -40.32
N MET A 387 6.87 -26.87 -39.11
CA MET A 387 7.10 -28.35 -38.96
C MET A 387 5.82 -29.15 -38.84
N THR A 388 4.67 -28.53 -38.50
CA THR A 388 3.38 -29.23 -38.40
C THR A 388 2.48 -29.09 -39.62
N SER A 389 2.90 -28.35 -40.66
CA SER A 389 2.14 -28.25 -41.91
C SER A 389 2.42 -29.37 -42.94
N SER A 390 3.19 -30.36 -42.57
CA SER A 390 3.33 -31.59 -43.37
C SER A 390 2.87 -32.78 -42.56
N SER A 391 1.67 -33.26 -42.89
CA SER A 391 1.01 -34.49 -42.48
C SER A 391 0.07 -34.40 -41.26
N MET A 392 -1.15 -34.36 -41.51
CA MET A 392 -2.26 -35.23 -41.12
C MET A 392 -3.59 -34.48 -41.18
N SER A 393 -4.28 -34.63 -42.28
CA SER A 393 -5.72 -34.41 -42.39
C SER A 393 -6.44 -35.32 -41.38
N SER A 394 -7.00 -34.75 -40.33
CA SER A 394 -7.97 -35.44 -39.47
C SER A 394 -9.37 -35.15 -40.03
N PRO A 395 -10.12 -36.15 -40.47
CA PRO A 395 -11.43 -35.98 -41.07
C PRO A 395 -12.54 -36.11 -40.01
N TYR A 396 -12.65 -35.18 -39.10
CA TYR A 396 -13.80 -35.18 -38.19
C TYR A 396 -14.01 -33.82 -37.49
N PHE A 397 -14.42 -32.82 -38.26
CA PHE A 397 -15.29 -31.70 -37.82
C PHE A 397 -15.62 -30.91 -39.08
N GLU A 398 -16.72 -31.26 -39.73
CA GLU A 398 -17.39 -30.41 -40.68
C GLU A 398 -17.83 -29.13 -39.99
N ASP A 399 -17.38 -28.04 -40.56
CA ASP A 399 -17.71 -26.67 -40.19
C ASP A 399 -19.20 -26.43 -40.46
N LYS A 400 -20.07 -26.78 -39.48
CA LYS A 400 -21.47 -26.38 -39.52
C LYS A 400 -21.55 -24.91 -39.17
N GLY A 401 -21.68 -24.12 -40.24
CA GLY A 401 -21.87 -22.70 -40.24
C GLY A 401 -22.79 -22.16 -39.16
N ASN A 402 -22.43 -21.00 -38.67
CA ASN A 402 -23.04 -20.13 -37.71
C ASN A 402 -24.59 -20.14 -37.70
N TYR A 403 -25.19 -21.12 -37.07
CA TYR A 403 -26.65 -21.25 -36.84
C TYR A 403 -27.25 -20.03 -36.14
N MET A 404 -26.47 -19.34 -35.30
CA MET A 404 -26.87 -18.12 -34.62
C MET A 404 -26.87 -16.89 -35.53
N SER A 405 -25.99 -16.80 -36.50
CA SER A 405 -25.92 -15.66 -37.41
C SER A 405 -26.99 -15.68 -38.48
N GLU A 406 -27.45 -16.86 -38.88
CA GLU A 406 -28.56 -17.00 -39.81
C GLU A 406 -29.92 -16.71 -39.18
N ARG A 407 -30.11 -17.04 -37.87
CA ARG A 407 -31.32 -16.68 -37.14
C ARG A 407 -31.44 -15.13 -36.93
N LEU A 408 -30.33 -14.46 -36.74
CA LEU A 408 -30.31 -13.00 -36.58
C LEU A 408 -30.56 -12.26 -37.91
N LYS A 409 -30.37 -12.91 -39.06
CA LYS A 409 -30.65 -12.35 -40.41
C LYS A 409 -32.07 -12.55 -40.91
N GLY A 410 -32.95 -13.17 -40.12
CA GLY A 410 -34.38 -13.27 -40.42
C GLY A 410 -34.71 -14.14 -41.67
N ASN A 411 -33.83 -15.01 -42.13
CA ASN A 411 -34.04 -15.84 -43.29
C ASN A 411 -34.42 -17.27 -42.87
N SER A 412 -35.65 -17.42 -42.36
CA SER A 412 -36.30 -18.69 -42.16
C SER A 412 -36.99 -19.05 -43.49
N LYS A 413 -36.39 -19.93 -44.28
CA LYS A 413 -37.12 -20.66 -45.32
C LYS A 413 -37.79 -21.85 -44.66
N ASN A 414 -39.11 -21.95 -44.90
CA ASN A 414 -40.01 -23.06 -44.57
C ASN A 414 -39.45 -24.44 -44.88
#